data_b29577338d2f02b9e603716c2df8247d
#
_entry.id   b29577338d2f02b9e603716c2df8247d
#
_cell.length_a   1.000
_cell.length_b   1.000
_cell.length_c   1.000
_cell.angle_alpha   90.00
_cell.angle_beta   90.00
_cell.angle_gamma   90.00
#
_symmetry.space_group_name_H-M   'P 1'
#
loop_
_entity.id
_entity.type
_entity.pdbx_description
1 polymer ?
#
loop_
_entity_poly.entity_id
_entity_poly.type
_entity_poly.pdbx_seq_one_letter_code
_entity_poly.pdbx_strand_id
1 'polypeptide(L)'
;MTLDKINDVAILKKFNDYLHQKTGFIFEEKDLDKLNNRINKRTTDLSINNLDNYYDFLIRNENELLELINHIIINETTFFRHEEHYAIIVAKLKEELKDNPNKYRFINILSAGCSTGEEPYSIAMYLKKNLPESIFNIVRITAFDISS
;
A
#
# COMPACT_ATOMS: atom_id res chain seq x y z
N MET A 1 -6.50 12.24 34.04
CA MET A 1 -6.78 11.32 32.94
C MET A 1 -8.09 10.66 33.26
N THR A 2 -9.16 10.97 32.51
CA THR A 2 -10.51 10.47 32.81
C THR A 2 -10.62 8.99 32.41
N LEU A 3 -11.49 8.21 33.10
CA LEU A 3 -11.72 6.78 32.83
C LEU A 3 -12.04 6.50 31.36
N ASP A 4 -12.72 7.43 30.69
CA ASP A 4 -13.06 7.33 29.27
C ASP A 4 -11.80 7.30 28.38
N LYS A 5 -10.80 8.15 28.65
CA LYS A 5 -9.52 8.15 27.90
C LYS A 5 -8.69 6.86 28.09
N ILE A 6 -8.81 6.21 29.26
CA ILE A 6 -8.11 4.94 29.52
C ILE A 6 -8.76 3.81 28.74
N ASN A 7 -10.09 3.78 28.68
CA ASN A 7 -10.84 2.80 27.88
C ASN A 7 -10.56 2.98 26.38
N ASP A 8 -10.50 4.22 25.89
CA ASP A 8 -10.21 4.50 24.50
C ASP A 8 -8.82 4.00 24.08
N VAL A 9 -7.80 4.17 24.92
CA VAL A 9 -6.45 3.66 24.63
C VAL A 9 -6.42 2.12 24.63
N ALA A 10 -7.11 1.47 25.55
CA ALA A 10 -7.14 0.01 25.63
C ALA A 10 -7.85 -0.61 24.44
N ILE A 11 -8.97 -0.05 23.98
CA ILE A 11 -9.68 -0.55 22.80
C ILE A 11 -8.89 -0.29 21.51
N LEU A 12 -8.23 0.87 21.36
CA LEU A 12 -7.38 1.16 20.22
C LEU A 12 -6.21 0.18 20.11
N LYS A 13 -5.64 -0.23 21.24
CA LYS A 13 -4.62 -1.27 21.26
C LYS A 13 -5.16 -2.60 20.73
N LYS A 14 -6.36 -3.02 21.10
CA LYS A 14 -7.00 -4.24 20.56
C LYS A 14 -7.16 -4.15 19.04
N PHE A 15 -7.59 -2.99 18.50
CA PHE A 15 -7.68 -2.78 17.05
C PHE A 15 -6.30 -2.89 16.39
N ASN A 16 -5.28 -2.26 16.95
CA ASN A 16 -3.92 -2.29 16.42
C ASN A 16 -3.37 -3.73 16.39
N ASP A 17 -3.53 -4.46 17.51
CA ASP A 17 -3.09 -5.85 17.62
C ASP A 17 -3.82 -6.76 16.60
N TYR A 18 -5.12 -6.58 16.43
CA TYR A 18 -5.92 -7.33 15.46
C TYR A 18 -5.50 -7.01 14.01
N LEU A 19 -5.35 -5.73 13.67
CA LEU A 19 -4.88 -5.30 12.35
C LEU A 19 -3.48 -5.86 12.08
N HIS A 20 -2.58 -5.77 13.05
CA HIS A 20 -1.23 -6.34 12.90
C HIS A 20 -1.26 -7.84 12.63
N GLN A 21 -2.06 -8.59 13.38
CA GLN A 21 -2.20 -10.03 13.18
C GLN A 21 -2.75 -10.40 11.79
N LYS A 22 -3.69 -9.61 11.28
CA LYS A 22 -4.37 -9.91 10.01
C LYS A 22 -3.65 -9.40 8.78
N THR A 23 -2.92 -8.29 8.89
CA THR A 23 -2.40 -7.55 7.73
C THR A 23 -0.89 -7.27 7.79
N GLY A 24 -0.29 -7.42 8.97
CA GLY A 24 1.07 -6.95 9.22
C GLY A 24 1.18 -5.44 9.50
N PHE A 25 0.12 -4.65 9.33
CA PHE A 25 0.12 -3.23 9.68
C PHE A 25 0.23 -3.05 11.18
N ILE A 26 1.13 -2.16 11.61
CA ILE A 26 1.26 -1.74 12.99
C ILE A 26 1.30 -0.21 13.06
N PHE A 27 0.50 0.36 13.95
CA PHE A 27 0.52 1.78 14.25
C PHE A 27 1.40 2.02 15.46
N GLU A 28 2.42 2.87 15.30
CA GLU A 28 3.21 3.34 16.43
C GLU A 28 2.36 4.26 17.32
N GLU A 29 2.78 4.46 18.55
CA GLU A 29 2.04 5.26 19.54
C GLU A 29 1.69 6.67 19.01
N LYS A 30 2.60 7.30 18.26
CA LYS A 30 2.39 8.60 17.61
C LYS A 30 1.33 8.62 16.51
N ASP A 31 0.97 7.45 15.97
CA ASP A 31 0.01 7.29 14.86
C ASP A 31 -1.34 6.73 15.31
N LEU A 32 -1.50 6.39 16.60
CA LEU A 32 -2.76 5.88 17.14
C LEU A 32 -3.93 6.86 16.99
N ASP A 33 -3.68 8.16 17.02
CA ASP A 33 -4.70 9.18 16.75
C ASP A 33 -5.25 9.07 15.32
N LYS A 34 -4.39 8.75 14.36
CA LYS A 34 -4.81 8.54 12.97
C LYS A 34 -5.69 7.28 12.86
N LEU A 35 -5.29 6.19 13.51
CA LEU A 35 -6.11 4.98 13.58
C LEU A 35 -7.47 5.28 14.22
N ASN A 36 -7.49 5.97 15.36
CA ASN A 36 -8.72 6.37 16.04
C ASN A 36 -9.67 7.15 15.12
N ASN A 37 -9.14 8.15 14.42
CA ASN A 37 -9.95 8.94 13.49
C ASN A 37 -10.55 8.10 12.36
N ARG A 38 -9.82 7.12 11.83
CA ARG A 38 -10.30 6.22 10.78
C ARG A 38 -11.39 5.28 11.32
N ILE A 39 -11.18 4.71 12.51
CA ILE A 39 -12.17 3.86 13.18
C ILE A 39 -13.45 4.66 13.49
N ASN A 40 -13.32 5.86 14.06
CA ASN A 40 -14.48 6.71 14.38
C ASN A 40 -15.28 7.11 13.12
N LYS A 41 -14.59 7.39 12.02
CA LYS A 41 -15.27 7.63 10.74
C LYS A 41 -16.08 6.40 10.33
N ARG A 42 -15.50 5.22 10.40
CA ARG A 42 -16.14 3.97 10.00
C ARG A 42 -17.33 3.60 10.90
N THR A 43 -17.20 3.79 12.22
CA THR A 43 -18.32 3.59 13.17
C THR A 43 -19.48 4.53 12.85
N THR A 44 -19.18 5.78 12.48
CA THR A 44 -20.21 6.76 12.07
C THR A 44 -20.90 6.33 10.79
N ASP A 45 -20.16 5.94 9.77
CA ASP A 45 -20.69 5.49 8.47
C ASP A 45 -21.62 4.26 8.63
N LEU A 46 -21.29 3.37 9.56
CA LEU A 46 -22.07 2.17 9.88
C LEU A 46 -23.17 2.39 10.93
N SER A 47 -23.27 3.60 11.51
CA SER A 47 -24.20 3.92 12.60
C SER A 47 -24.02 3.02 13.83
N ILE A 48 -22.79 2.61 14.14
CA ILE A 48 -22.44 1.83 15.32
C ILE A 48 -22.12 2.76 16.48
N ASN A 49 -22.73 2.52 17.66
CA ASN A 49 -22.72 3.51 18.76
C ASN A 49 -21.42 3.60 19.57
N ASN A 50 -20.55 2.58 19.55
CA ASN A 50 -19.30 2.59 20.32
C ASN A 50 -18.23 1.69 19.68
N LEU A 51 -16.97 1.88 20.11
CA LEU A 51 -15.81 1.17 19.58
C LEU A 51 -15.79 -0.31 19.92
N ASP A 52 -16.32 -0.74 21.08
CA ASP A 52 -16.38 -2.16 21.43
C ASP A 52 -17.34 -2.92 20.51
N ASN A 53 -18.53 -2.37 20.25
CA ASN A 53 -19.48 -2.95 19.30
C ASN A 53 -18.91 -3.01 17.88
N TYR A 54 -18.15 -1.99 17.48
CA TYR A 54 -17.50 -2.00 16.18
C TYR A 54 -16.37 -3.04 16.12
N TYR A 55 -15.59 -3.18 17.19
CA TYR A 55 -14.59 -4.24 17.27
C TYR A 55 -15.19 -5.62 17.11
N ASP A 56 -16.28 -5.91 17.86
CA ASP A 56 -17.01 -7.16 17.76
C ASP A 56 -17.60 -7.42 16.37
N PHE A 57 -18.06 -6.39 15.69
CA PHE A 57 -18.52 -6.45 14.31
C PHE A 57 -17.36 -6.73 13.34
N LEU A 58 -16.24 -6.02 13.48
CA LEU A 58 -15.05 -6.15 12.65
C LEU A 58 -14.47 -7.57 12.68
N ILE A 59 -14.32 -8.17 13.88
CA ILE A 59 -13.71 -9.50 13.99
C ILE A 59 -14.58 -10.63 13.43
N ARG A 60 -15.88 -10.39 13.22
CA ARG A 60 -16.86 -11.34 12.66
C ARG A 60 -17.14 -11.13 11.19
N ASN A 61 -16.61 -10.06 10.58
CA ASN A 61 -16.93 -9.66 9.22
C ASN A 61 -15.65 -9.36 8.42
N GLU A 62 -15.24 -10.32 7.60
CA GLU A 62 -14.03 -10.17 6.78
C GLU A 62 -14.15 -9.04 5.73
N ASN A 63 -15.35 -8.79 5.22
CA ASN A 63 -15.58 -7.66 4.30
C ASN A 63 -15.35 -6.32 4.99
N GLU A 64 -15.74 -6.21 6.26
CA GLU A 64 -15.49 -4.99 7.03
C GLU A 64 -14.00 -4.78 7.32
N LEU A 65 -13.25 -5.86 7.50
CA LEU A 65 -11.79 -5.75 7.62
C LEU A 65 -11.17 -5.14 6.36
N LEU A 66 -11.58 -5.57 5.18
CA LEU A 66 -11.12 -5.01 3.91
C LEU A 66 -11.52 -3.53 3.77
N GLU A 67 -12.75 -3.18 4.13
CA GLU A 67 -13.21 -1.79 4.12
C GLU A 67 -12.41 -0.91 5.09
N LEU A 68 -12.16 -1.40 6.31
CA LEU A 68 -11.33 -0.67 7.26
C LEU A 68 -9.90 -0.49 6.76
N ILE A 69 -9.30 -1.52 6.16
CA ILE A 69 -7.98 -1.45 5.53
C ILE A 69 -7.96 -0.38 4.44
N ASN A 70 -8.95 -0.36 3.54
CA ASN A 70 -9.07 0.66 2.49
C ASN A 70 -9.16 2.08 3.07
N HIS A 71 -9.79 2.26 4.23
CA HIS A 71 -9.86 3.55 4.93
C HIS A 71 -8.55 3.93 5.64
N ILE A 72 -7.75 2.96 6.05
CA ILE A 72 -6.49 3.16 6.74
C ILE A 72 -5.36 3.49 5.77
N ILE A 73 -5.32 2.82 4.62
CA ILE A 73 -4.27 2.98 3.62
C ILE A 73 -4.35 4.38 3.00
N ILE A 74 -3.20 5.03 2.91
CA ILE A 74 -3.06 6.29 2.19
C ILE A 74 -2.75 5.95 0.74
N ASN A 75 -3.77 6.01 -0.12
CA ASN A 75 -3.66 5.71 -1.55
C ASN A 75 -3.17 6.91 -2.38
N GLU A 76 -2.38 7.81 -1.79
CA GLU A 76 -1.81 8.94 -2.54
C GLU A 76 -0.71 8.45 -3.47
N THR A 77 -0.95 8.57 -4.75
CA THR A 77 0.02 8.28 -5.80
C THR A 77 0.00 9.38 -6.86
N THR A 78 1.10 9.58 -7.53
CA THR A 78 1.24 10.53 -8.64
C THR A 78 2.18 9.98 -9.69
N PHE A 79 1.99 10.40 -10.94
CA PHE A 79 2.92 10.06 -12.00
C PHE A 79 4.32 10.60 -11.68
N PHE A 80 5.33 9.78 -11.98
CA PHE A 80 6.77 10.07 -11.79
C PHE A 80 7.16 10.40 -10.34
N ARG A 81 6.38 9.97 -9.35
CA ARG A 81 6.79 10.02 -7.96
C ARG A 81 8.06 9.18 -7.78
N HIS A 82 9.10 9.77 -7.16
CA HIS A 82 10.40 9.11 -6.95
C HIS A 82 11.09 8.67 -8.26
N GLU A 83 11.16 9.58 -9.24
CA GLU A 83 11.77 9.34 -10.56
C GLU A 83 13.20 8.79 -10.46
N GLU A 84 13.92 9.12 -9.40
CA GLU A 84 15.25 8.59 -9.09
C GLU A 84 15.30 7.06 -9.01
N HIS A 85 14.23 6.41 -8.57
CA HIS A 85 14.14 4.94 -8.55
C HIS A 85 14.10 4.36 -9.96
N TYR A 86 13.41 5.01 -10.87
CA TYR A 86 13.34 4.56 -12.28
C TYR A 86 14.68 4.72 -12.98
N ALA A 87 15.45 5.77 -12.65
CA ALA A 87 16.80 5.97 -13.16
C ALA A 87 17.75 4.85 -12.73
N ILE A 88 17.63 4.38 -11.47
CA ILE A 88 18.40 3.25 -10.96
C ILE A 88 18.07 1.96 -11.74
N ILE A 89 16.80 1.70 -12.01
CA ILE A 89 16.37 0.54 -12.81
C ILE A 89 17.01 0.59 -14.20
N VAL A 90 16.94 1.74 -14.87
CA VAL A 90 17.54 1.92 -16.20
C VAL A 90 19.04 1.71 -16.18
N ALA A 91 19.74 2.30 -15.20
CA ALA A 91 21.19 2.17 -15.07
C ALA A 91 21.59 0.71 -14.88
N LYS A 92 20.89 -0.02 -14.00
CA LYS A 92 21.14 -1.43 -13.73
C LYS A 92 20.89 -2.30 -14.97
N LEU A 93 19.80 -2.08 -15.69
CA LEU A 93 19.50 -2.84 -16.92
C LEU A 93 20.55 -2.56 -18.02
N LYS A 94 20.99 -1.32 -18.18
CA LYS A 94 22.06 -0.97 -19.14
C LYS A 94 23.37 -1.65 -18.78
N GLU A 95 23.74 -1.67 -17.51
CA GLU A 95 24.95 -2.33 -17.04
C GLU A 95 24.90 -3.85 -17.28
N GLU A 96 23.81 -4.50 -16.87
CA GLU A 96 23.68 -5.96 -17.00
C GLU A 96 23.61 -6.46 -18.46
N LEU A 97 23.09 -5.64 -19.37
CA LEU A 97 22.89 -6.00 -20.77
C LEU A 97 23.99 -5.46 -21.68
N LYS A 98 24.99 -4.74 -21.13
CA LYS A 98 26.05 -4.10 -21.90
C LYS A 98 26.81 -5.08 -22.81
N ASP A 99 27.22 -6.23 -22.25
CA ASP A 99 28.05 -7.21 -22.94
C ASP A 99 27.21 -8.31 -23.63
N ASN A 100 25.96 -8.49 -23.24
CA ASN A 100 25.05 -9.44 -23.83
C ASN A 100 23.61 -8.91 -23.82
N PRO A 101 23.18 -8.17 -24.87
CA PRO A 101 21.81 -7.66 -24.97
C PRO A 101 20.73 -8.72 -25.00
N ASN A 102 21.06 -9.96 -25.36
CA ASN A 102 20.14 -11.09 -25.44
C ASN A 102 20.21 -12.02 -24.21
N LYS A 103 20.80 -11.54 -23.11
CA LYS A 103 20.95 -12.30 -21.86
C LYS A 103 19.62 -12.82 -21.31
N TYR A 104 18.56 -12.05 -21.47
CA TYR A 104 17.24 -12.37 -20.94
C TYR A 104 16.20 -12.51 -22.05
N ARG A 105 15.33 -13.51 -21.94
CA ARG A 105 14.14 -13.64 -22.80
C ARG A 105 13.08 -12.61 -22.41
N PHE A 106 12.91 -12.36 -21.11
CA PHE A 106 12.01 -11.38 -20.55
C PHE A 106 12.64 -10.77 -19.28
N ILE A 107 12.31 -9.51 -19.03
CA ILE A 107 12.64 -8.78 -17.81
C ILE A 107 11.33 -8.49 -17.10
N ASN A 108 11.14 -9.06 -15.92
CA ASN A 108 9.92 -8.86 -15.14
C ASN A 108 10.16 -7.81 -14.06
N ILE A 109 9.31 -6.80 -14.03
CA ILE A 109 9.29 -5.75 -13.01
C ILE A 109 7.97 -5.87 -12.26
N LEU A 110 8.03 -5.83 -10.94
CA LEU A 110 6.88 -5.88 -10.06
C LEU A 110 6.70 -4.52 -9.39
N SER A 111 5.53 -3.91 -9.57
CA SER A 111 5.08 -2.74 -8.82
C SER A 111 4.08 -3.22 -7.76
N ALA A 112 4.53 -3.27 -6.51
CA ALA A 112 3.75 -3.76 -5.39
C ALA A 112 3.25 -2.59 -4.54
N GLY A 113 1.92 -2.48 -4.37
CA GLY A 113 1.30 -1.31 -3.75
C GLY A 113 1.16 -0.14 -4.74
N CYS A 114 0.61 -0.43 -5.93
CA CYS A 114 0.56 0.53 -7.03
C CYS A 114 -0.60 1.53 -6.96
N SER A 115 -1.46 1.42 -5.96
CA SER A 115 -2.69 2.24 -5.81
C SER A 115 -3.49 2.29 -7.13
N THR A 116 -3.77 3.46 -7.67
CA THR A 116 -4.54 3.67 -8.91
C THR A 116 -3.73 3.45 -10.20
N GLY A 117 -2.46 3.06 -10.08
CA GLY A 117 -1.65 2.58 -11.20
C GLY A 117 -0.65 3.58 -11.78
N GLU A 118 -0.49 4.77 -11.20
CA GLU A 118 0.45 5.79 -11.69
C GLU A 118 1.89 5.30 -11.70
N GLU A 119 2.29 4.47 -10.71
CA GLU A 119 3.65 3.94 -10.64
C GLU A 119 3.99 3.00 -11.80
N PRO A 120 3.26 1.92 -12.10
CA PRO A 120 3.62 1.03 -13.21
C PRO A 120 3.60 1.72 -14.56
N TYR A 121 2.69 2.67 -14.79
CA TYR A 121 2.69 3.46 -16.01
C TYR A 121 3.89 4.43 -16.07
N SER A 122 4.27 5.03 -14.95
CA SER A 122 5.47 5.89 -14.85
C SER A 122 6.73 5.09 -15.16
N ILE A 123 6.86 3.89 -14.60
CA ILE A 123 7.95 2.96 -14.91
C ILE A 123 7.97 2.67 -16.41
N ALA A 124 6.85 2.27 -17.00
CA ALA A 124 6.77 1.95 -18.43
C ALA A 124 7.20 3.12 -19.32
N MET A 125 6.68 4.32 -19.06
CA MET A 125 7.02 5.53 -19.81
C MET A 125 8.50 5.90 -19.65
N TYR A 126 9.04 5.80 -18.44
CA TYR A 126 10.44 6.12 -18.17
C TYR A 126 11.39 5.13 -18.85
N LEU A 127 11.09 3.82 -18.78
CA LEU A 127 11.87 2.78 -19.44
C LEU A 127 11.82 2.93 -20.97
N LYS A 128 10.64 3.20 -21.54
CA LYS A 128 10.48 3.42 -22.98
C LYS A 128 11.32 4.60 -23.49
N LYS A 129 11.40 5.67 -22.68
CA LYS A 129 12.20 6.87 -23.03
C LYS A 129 13.71 6.61 -22.94
N ASN A 130 14.15 5.78 -22.01
CA ASN A 130 15.56 5.69 -21.60
C ASN A 130 16.27 4.39 -21.99
N LEU A 131 15.56 3.38 -22.50
CA LEU A 131 16.13 2.11 -22.96
C LEU A 131 16.03 1.97 -24.49
N PRO A 132 16.94 1.23 -25.12
CA PRO A 132 16.77 0.79 -26.50
C PRO A 132 15.46 0.01 -26.66
N GLU A 133 14.82 0.15 -27.82
CA GLU A 133 13.55 -0.50 -28.11
C GLU A 133 13.62 -2.05 -27.98
N SER A 134 14.75 -2.64 -28.39
CA SER A 134 14.99 -4.07 -28.26
C SER A 134 14.95 -4.56 -26.79
N ILE A 135 15.42 -3.75 -25.86
CA ILE A 135 15.39 -4.05 -24.43
C ILE A 135 13.99 -3.76 -23.87
N PHE A 136 13.39 -2.64 -24.25
CA PHE A 136 12.04 -2.31 -23.78
C PHE A 136 11.01 -3.36 -24.17
N ASN A 137 11.08 -3.92 -25.37
CA ASN A 137 10.13 -4.92 -25.88
C ASN A 137 10.14 -6.24 -25.11
N ILE A 138 11.17 -6.55 -24.35
CA ILE A 138 11.23 -7.74 -23.48
C ILE A 138 10.85 -7.45 -22.03
N VAL A 139 10.55 -6.18 -21.69
CA VAL A 139 10.10 -5.80 -20.33
C VAL A 139 8.63 -6.15 -20.15
N ARG A 140 8.32 -6.72 -19.00
CA ARG A 140 6.97 -6.99 -18.52
C ARG A 140 6.80 -6.37 -17.15
N ILE A 141 5.78 -5.55 -17.00
CA ILE A 141 5.45 -4.91 -15.72
C ILE A 141 4.18 -5.54 -15.20
N THR A 142 4.25 -6.10 -14.01
CA THR A 142 3.09 -6.60 -13.26
C THR A 142 2.87 -5.65 -12.07
N ALA A 143 1.64 -5.27 -11.84
CA ALA A 143 1.28 -4.38 -10.76
C ALA A 143 0.11 -4.95 -9.96
N PHE A 144 0.12 -4.75 -8.65
CA PHE A 144 -1.01 -5.06 -7.79
C PHE A 144 -1.07 -4.11 -6.61
N ASP A 145 -2.27 -3.95 -6.09
CA ASP A 145 -2.52 -3.26 -4.82
C ASP A 145 -3.50 -4.10 -3.99
N ILE A 146 -3.50 -3.87 -2.68
CA ILE A 146 -4.44 -4.55 -1.77
C ILE A 146 -5.74 -3.75 -1.63
N SER A 147 -5.72 -2.46 -1.97
CA SER A 147 -6.90 -1.61 -2.04
C SER A 147 -7.50 -1.65 -3.44
N SER A 148 -8.80 -1.71 -3.49
CA SER A 148 -9.59 -1.69 -4.74
C SER A 148 -10.32 -0.35 -4.91
#